data_c74528c6456d85814eec396e96176f6f
#
_entry.id   c74528c6456d85814eec396e96176f6f
#
_cell.length_a   1.000
_cell.length_b   1.000
_cell.length_c   1.000
_cell.angle_alpha   90.00
_cell.angle_beta   90.00
_cell.angle_gamma   90.00
#
_symmetry.space_group_name_H-M   'P 1'
#
loop_
_entity.id
_entity.type
_entity.pdbx_description
1 polymer ?
#
loop_
_entity_poly.entity_id
_entity_poly.type
_entity_poly.pdbx_seq_one_letter_code
_entity_poly.pdbx_strand_id
1 'polypeptide(L)' 'MFEGDLTLTCRDCGAAFTFTTGEQRFYAERGFSQPARCPSCRAARKRERGNL' A
#
# COMPACT_ATOMS: atom_id res chain seq x y z
N MET A 1 14.10 9.65 5.90
CA MET A 1 13.81 8.68 6.95
C MET A 1 12.34 8.69 7.31
N PHE A 2 11.90 7.66 7.99
CA PHE A 2 10.48 7.49 8.26
C PHE A 2 10.09 8.27 9.51
N GLU A 3 9.30 9.32 9.34
CA GLU A 3 8.97 10.21 10.44
C GLU A 3 7.50 10.16 10.83
N GLY A 4 6.91 9.01 10.75
CA GLY A 4 5.53 8.84 11.12
C GLY A 4 4.70 8.29 10.00
N ASP A 5 3.42 8.12 10.27
CA ASP A 5 2.50 7.55 9.30
C ASP A 5 2.18 8.55 8.21
N LEU A 6 2.03 8.04 7.01
CA LEU A 6 1.65 8.87 5.86
C LEU A 6 0.22 8.56 5.46
N THR A 7 -0.47 9.56 4.93
CA THR A 7 -1.80 9.35 4.39
C THR A 7 -1.69 9.34 2.87
N LEU A 8 -2.07 8.23 2.26
CA LEU A 8 -2.01 8.07 0.82
C LEU A 8 -3.42 7.95 0.27
N THR A 9 -3.57 8.22 -1.01
CA THR A 9 -4.87 8.12 -1.67
C THR A 9 -4.84 6.97 -2.67
N CYS A 10 -5.80 6.08 -2.55
CA CYS A 10 -5.92 4.95 -3.47
C CYS A 10 -6.17 5.45 -4.88
N ARG A 11 -5.41 4.97 -5.84
CA ARG A 11 -5.58 5.39 -7.22
C ARG A 11 -6.78 4.74 -7.88
N ASP A 12 -7.29 3.67 -7.28
CA ASP A 12 -8.43 2.95 -7.85
C ASP A 12 -9.77 3.46 -7.33
N CYS A 13 -9.91 3.57 -6.02
CA CYS A 13 -11.19 3.97 -5.43
C CYS A 13 -11.18 5.37 -4.83
N GLY A 14 -10.03 6.01 -4.75
CA GLY A 14 -9.93 7.36 -4.22
C GLY A 14 -10.00 7.46 -2.71
N ALA A 15 -10.05 6.34 -2.01
CA ALA A 15 -10.12 6.37 -0.55
C ALA A 15 -8.76 6.64 0.05
N ALA A 16 -8.74 7.40 1.14
CA ALA A 16 -7.50 7.65 1.86
C ALA A 16 -7.17 6.45 2.72
N PHE A 17 -5.89 6.13 2.83
CA PHE A 17 -5.45 5.04 3.69
C PHE A 17 -4.13 5.42 4.33
N THR A 18 -3.85 4.82 5.48
CA THR A 18 -2.64 5.12 6.24
C THR A 18 -1.51 4.18 5.87
N PHE A 19 -0.36 4.77 5.55
CA PHE A 19 0.86 4.02 5.28
C PHE A 19 1.74 4.18 6.52
N THR A 20 1.70 3.21 7.40
CA THR A 20 2.33 3.31 8.71
C THR A 20 3.86 3.26 8.61
N THR A 21 4.51 3.72 9.68
CA THR A 21 5.97 3.70 9.75
C THR A 21 6.50 2.27 9.61
N GLY A 22 5.82 1.33 10.24
CA GLY A 22 6.21 -0.07 10.13
C GLY A 22 6.14 -0.59 8.71
N GLU A 23 5.10 -0.21 7.99
CA GLU A 23 4.94 -0.60 6.60
C GLU A 23 5.99 0.07 5.72
N GLN A 24 6.29 1.33 6.00
CA GLN A 24 7.31 2.06 5.27
C GLN A 24 8.66 1.35 5.37
N ARG A 25 8.99 0.90 6.57
CA ARG A 25 10.20 0.15 6.82
C ARG A 25 10.23 -1.16 6.06
N PHE A 26 9.12 -1.88 6.14
CA PHE A 26 8.99 -3.16 5.45
C PHE A 26 9.20 -3.00 3.95
N TYR A 27 8.56 -1.98 3.38
CA TYR A 27 8.69 -1.72 1.95
C TYR A 27 10.12 -1.34 1.59
N ALA A 28 10.76 -0.54 2.42
CA ALA A 28 12.14 -0.13 2.18
C ALA A 28 13.08 -1.31 2.22
N GLU A 29 12.90 -2.22 3.16
CA GLU A 29 13.74 -3.40 3.28
C GLU A 29 13.61 -4.32 2.08
N ARG A 30 12.43 -4.34 1.48
CA ARG A 30 12.16 -5.20 0.34
C ARG A 30 12.43 -4.50 -0.97
N GLY A 31 12.79 -3.23 -0.94
CA GLY A 31 13.02 -2.46 -2.16
C GLY A 31 11.75 -2.12 -2.89
N PHE A 32 10.61 -2.10 -2.20
CA PHE A 32 9.33 -1.76 -2.79
C PHE A 32 9.09 -0.27 -2.75
N SER A 33 8.28 0.22 -3.70
CA SER A 33 7.83 1.60 -3.69
C SER A 33 6.59 1.72 -2.83
N GLN A 34 6.18 2.97 -2.54
CA GLN A 34 4.94 3.19 -1.80
C GLN A 34 3.76 2.56 -2.52
N PRO A 35 2.80 1.98 -1.76
CA PRO A 35 1.62 1.41 -2.39
C PRO A 35 0.75 2.52 -2.96
N ALA A 36 0.15 2.27 -4.11
CA ALA A 36 -0.74 3.24 -4.76
C ALA A 36 -2.20 2.90 -4.51
N ARG A 37 -2.48 1.75 -3.90
CA ARG A 37 -3.84 1.27 -3.67
C ARG A 37 -4.05 0.97 -2.21
N CYS A 38 -5.29 1.15 -1.75
CA CYS A 38 -5.63 0.83 -0.38
C CYS A 38 -5.62 -0.69 -0.18
N PRO A 39 -5.57 -1.16 1.07
CA PRO A 39 -5.52 -2.61 1.33
C PRO A 39 -6.63 -3.40 0.68
N SER A 40 -7.83 -2.83 0.64
CA SER A 40 -8.97 -3.51 0.00
C SER A 40 -8.77 -3.71 -1.48
N CYS A 41 -8.33 -2.67 -2.18
CA CYS A 41 -8.09 -2.78 -3.62
C CYS A 41 -6.92 -3.68 -3.92
N ARG A 42 -5.90 -3.65 -3.07
CA ARG A 42 -4.74 -4.53 -3.25
C ARG A 42 -5.15 -5.98 -3.09
N ALA A 43 -5.99 -6.27 -2.12
CA ALA A 43 -6.47 -7.63 -1.90
C ALA A 43 -7.32 -8.10 -3.07
N ALA A 44 -8.18 -7.22 -3.59
CA ALA A 44 -9.02 -7.55 -4.73
C ALA A 44 -8.18 -7.88 -5.96
N ARG A 45 -7.18 -7.06 -6.22
CA ARG A 45 -6.31 -7.29 -7.37
C ARG A 45 -5.49 -8.55 -7.23
N LYS A 46 -5.00 -8.80 -6.03
CA LYS A 46 -4.24 -10.01 -5.78
C LYS A 46 -5.09 -11.24 -6.02
N ARG A 47 -6.36 -11.17 -5.63
CA ARG A 47 -7.28 -12.27 -5.83
C ARG A 47 -7.49 -12.56 -7.30
N GLU A 48 -7.64 -11.52 -8.11
CA GLU A 48 -7.80 -11.68 -9.54
C GLU A 48 -6.59 -12.34 -10.17
N ARG A 49 -5.41 -11.89 -9.76
CA ARG A 49 -4.16 -12.45 -10.26
C ARG A 49 -3.97 -13.88 -9.81
N GLY A 50 -4.40 -14.19 -8.60
CA GLY A 50 -4.24 -15.51 -8.03
C GLY A 50 -4.98 -16.59 -8.79
N ASN A 51 -5.90 -16.19 -9.64
CA ASN A 51 -6.67 -17.13 -10.43
C ASN A 51 -5.98 -17.53 -11.73
N LEU A 52 -4.82 -17.00 -12.00
CA LEU A 52 -4.07 -17.32 -13.22
C LEU A 52 -3.14 -18.55 -13.03
#